data_5e79e340f6053b7e5194538ac84a33dc
#
_entry.id   5e79e340f6053b7e5194538ac84a33dc
#
_cell.length_a   1.000
_cell.length_b   1.000
_cell.length_c   1.000
_cell.angle_alpha   90.00
_cell.angle_beta   90.00
_cell.angle_gamma   90.00
#
_symmetry.space_group_name_H-M   'P 1'
#
loop_
_entity.id
_entity.type
_entity.pdbx_description
1 polymer ?
#
loop_
_entity_poly.entity_id
_entity_poly.type
_entity_poly.pdbx_seq_one_letter_code
_entity_poly.pdbx_strand_id
1 'polypeptide(L)'
;MKHEKLLKLVFTGVFAALSYVVFTFLQIKITLPGGDATSIHLGNAVCVLGALILGGLYGGLGGAIGMTIGDLLDPVYIVYAPKTFILKLCIGLITGLVAHKFGKITQKTDKKEILKWVIAAAVSGLLFNVIFDPLIGYFYKLLILGKPAAELVLAWNVASTSINAVTSTIVSVLVYMALRPALLKSGLFFTIPDKKSKTE
;
A
#
# COMPACT_ATOMS: atom_id res chain seq x y z
N MET A 1 4.42 25.55 -5.85
CA MET A 1 4.66 24.37 -6.73
C MET A 1 5.96 23.63 -6.45
N LYS A 2 7.17 24.26 -6.50
CA LYS A 2 8.43 23.54 -6.20
C LYS A 2 8.50 23.03 -4.76
N HIS A 3 8.12 23.85 -3.79
CA HIS A 3 8.13 23.50 -2.36
C HIS A 3 7.17 22.33 -2.03
N GLU A 4 5.96 22.33 -2.58
CA GLU A 4 5.00 21.25 -2.36
C GLU A 4 5.49 19.91 -2.92
N LYS A 5 6.11 19.90 -4.10
CA LYS A 5 6.71 18.70 -4.69
C LYS A 5 7.85 18.15 -3.83
N LEU A 6 8.72 19.06 -3.34
CA LEU A 6 9.81 18.68 -2.44
C LEU A 6 9.27 18.07 -1.14
N LEU A 7 8.26 18.69 -0.56
CA LEU A 7 7.64 18.19 0.67
C LEU A 7 7.00 16.81 0.46
N LYS A 8 6.29 16.59 -0.66
CA LYS A 8 5.76 15.26 -1.03
C LYS A 8 6.87 14.23 -1.17
N LEU A 9 8.01 14.60 -1.76
CA LEU A 9 9.15 13.69 -1.90
C LEU A 9 9.76 13.33 -0.53
N VAL A 10 9.92 14.30 0.37
CA VAL A 10 10.39 14.06 1.73
C VAL A 10 9.44 13.12 2.47
N PHE A 11 8.13 13.38 2.41
CA PHE A 11 7.15 12.48 3.01
C PHE A 11 7.14 11.08 2.36
N THR A 12 7.39 10.98 1.05
CA THR A 12 7.55 9.67 0.39
C THR A 12 8.70 8.89 1.03
N GLY A 13 9.83 9.55 1.31
CA GLY A 13 10.96 8.93 2.04
C GLY A 13 10.58 8.49 3.45
N VAL A 14 9.84 9.34 4.18
CA VAL A 14 9.32 8.97 5.52
C VAL A 14 8.40 7.76 5.46
N PHE A 15 7.47 7.73 4.50
CA PHE A 15 6.59 6.58 4.30
C PHE A 15 7.34 5.33 3.85
N ALA A 16 8.43 5.46 3.08
CA ALA A 16 9.28 4.33 2.72
C ALA A 16 9.99 3.76 3.95
N ALA A 17 10.58 4.61 4.78
CA ALA A 17 11.21 4.17 6.04
C ALA A 17 10.19 3.51 6.99
N LEU A 18 9.02 4.11 7.17
CA LEU A 18 7.95 3.56 8.00
C LEU A 18 7.44 2.23 7.45
N SER A 19 7.25 2.13 6.13
CA SER A 19 6.81 0.90 5.46
C SER A 19 7.83 -0.22 5.64
N TYR A 20 9.13 0.09 5.50
CA TYR A 20 10.21 -0.86 5.78
C TYR A 20 10.16 -1.36 7.23
N VAL A 21 10.11 -0.45 8.20
CA VAL A 21 10.09 -0.81 9.63
C VAL A 21 8.88 -1.66 9.97
N VAL A 22 7.69 -1.24 9.56
CA VAL A 22 6.44 -1.96 9.86
C VAL A 22 6.41 -3.31 9.15
N PHE A 23 6.84 -3.39 7.90
CA PHE A 23 6.89 -4.64 7.15
C PHE A 23 7.91 -5.62 7.74
N THR A 24 9.11 -5.15 8.10
CA THR A 24 10.20 -6.02 8.54
C THR A 24 10.05 -6.46 10.00
N PHE A 25 9.67 -5.55 10.89
CA PHE A 25 9.70 -5.81 12.34
C PHE A 25 8.31 -6.11 12.93
N LEU A 26 7.22 -5.73 12.25
CA LEU A 26 5.85 -5.99 12.71
C LEU A 26 5.17 -7.02 11.79
N GLN A 27 5.81 -8.17 11.58
CA GLN A 27 5.28 -9.29 10.81
C GLN A 27 5.30 -10.60 11.60
N ILE A 28 4.32 -11.46 11.29
CA ILE A 28 4.31 -12.86 11.70
C ILE A 28 4.64 -13.67 10.45
N LYS A 29 5.88 -14.19 10.37
CA LYS A 29 6.36 -14.98 9.24
C LYS A 29 5.89 -16.43 9.40
N ILE A 30 5.29 -16.98 8.36
CA ILE A 30 4.77 -18.34 8.30
C ILE A 30 5.61 -19.09 7.26
N THR A 31 6.43 -20.03 7.73
CA THR A 31 7.26 -20.88 6.86
C THR A 31 6.38 -21.93 6.19
N LEU A 32 6.56 -22.09 4.89
CA LEU A 32 5.79 -23.01 4.05
C LEU A 32 6.68 -24.14 3.52
N PRO A 33 6.10 -25.27 3.11
CA PRO A 33 6.84 -26.35 2.48
C PRO A 33 7.65 -25.89 1.26
N GLY A 34 8.83 -26.45 1.05
CA GLY A 34 9.71 -26.10 -0.07
C GLY A 34 10.60 -24.88 0.17
N GLY A 35 10.74 -24.41 1.43
CA GLY A 35 11.61 -23.28 1.77
C GLY A 35 11.01 -21.91 1.44
N ASP A 36 9.71 -21.86 1.22
CA ASP A 36 8.94 -20.65 1.01
C ASP A 36 8.41 -20.06 2.33
N ALA A 37 7.92 -18.84 2.27
CA ALA A 37 7.21 -18.22 3.39
C ALA A 37 6.13 -17.27 2.90
N THR A 38 5.13 -17.05 3.75
CA THR A 38 4.19 -15.93 3.66
C THR A 38 4.21 -15.17 4.99
N SER A 39 3.63 -13.99 5.05
CA SER A 39 3.59 -13.24 6.31
C SER A 39 2.29 -12.47 6.51
N ILE A 40 1.91 -12.34 7.77
CA ILE A 40 0.88 -11.41 8.22
C ILE A 40 1.60 -10.15 8.70
N HIS A 41 1.31 -8.99 8.08
CA HIS A 41 2.01 -7.74 8.32
C HIS A 41 1.14 -6.51 8.06
N LEU A 42 1.53 -5.37 8.61
CA LEU A 42 0.84 -4.09 8.43
C LEU A 42 1.51 -3.16 7.38
N GLY A 43 2.50 -3.63 6.63
CA GLY A 43 3.17 -2.83 5.58
C GLY A 43 2.19 -2.26 4.55
N ASN A 44 1.16 -3.02 4.17
CA ASN A 44 0.12 -2.56 3.26
C ASN A 44 -0.70 -1.38 3.84
N ALA A 45 -0.90 -1.31 5.17
CA ALA A 45 -1.58 -0.19 5.81
C ALA A 45 -0.81 1.11 5.63
N VAL A 46 0.51 1.06 5.73
CA VAL A 46 1.39 2.23 5.50
C VAL A 46 1.33 2.69 4.05
N CYS A 47 1.32 1.75 3.10
CA CYS A 47 1.17 2.05 1.67
C CYS A 47 -0.16 2.75 1.37
N VAL A 48 -1.28 2.21 1.88
CA VAL A 48 -2.62 2.79 1.75
C VAL A 48 -2.67 4.18 2.40
N LEU A 49 -2.16 4.31 3.63
CA LEU A 49 -2.12 5.59 4.35
C LEU A 49 -1.34 6.65 3.58
N GLY A 50 -0.17 6.29 3.06
CA GLY A 50 0.63 7.15 2.19
C GLY A 50 -0.16 7.61 0.96
N ALA A 51 -0.87 6.70 0.30
CA ALA A 51 -1.70 7.02 -0.86
C ALA A 51 -2.88 7.95 -0.53
N LEU A 52 -3.49 7.80 0.65
CA LEU A 52 -4.56 8.66 1.13
C LEU A 52 -4.08 10.09 1.45
N ILE A 53 -2.83 10.24 1.94
CA ILE A 53 -2.27 11.53 2.36
C ILE A 53 -1.56 12.24 1.20
N LEU A 54 -0.68 11.53 0.47
CA LEU A 54 0.20 12.12 -0.55
C LEU A 54 -0.33 11.97 -1.98
N GLY A 55 -1.36 11.14 -2.17
CA GLY A 55 -1.84 10.69 -3.48
C GLY A 55 -1.17 9.39 -3.93
N GLY A 56 -1.79 8.77 -4.94
CA GLY A 56 -1.45 7.39 -5.34
C GLY A 56 0.01 7.17 -5.71
N LEU A 57 0.63 8.09 -6.47
CA LEU A 57 2.00 7.91 -6.91
C LEU A 57 3.01 8.04 -5.76
N TYR A 58 2.97 9.14 -5.02
CA TYR A 58 3.93 9.39 -3.94
C TYR A 58 3.76 8.41 -2.78
N GLY A 59 2.51 8.16 -2.36
CA GLY A 59 2.22 7.19 -1.31
C GLY A 59 2.50 5.76 -1.74
N GLY A 60 2.15 5.40 -2.97
CA GLY A 60 2.45 4.09 -3.55
C GLY A 60 3.96 3.84 -3.66
N LEU A 61 4.74 4.83 -4.11
CA LEU A 61 6.20 4.74 -4.12
C LEU A 61 6.78 4.57 -2.72
N GLY A 62 6.30 5.32 -1.72
CA GLY A 62 6.74 5.14 -0.34
C GLY A 62 6.53 3.72 0.16
N GLY A 63 5.32 3.18 0.00
CA GLY A 63 5.00 1.80 0.37
C GLY A 63 5.82 0.77 -0.41
N ALA A 64 5.91 0.92 -1.73
CA ALA A 64 6.63 0.00 -2.60
C ALA A 64 8.13 -0.05 -2.29
N ILE A 65 8.78 1.10 -2.19
CA ILE A 65 10.23 1.18 -1.89
C ILE A 65 10.52 0.55 -0.53
N GLY A 66 9.76 0.93 0.51
CA GLY A 66 10.02 0.42 1.87
C GLY A 66 9.88 -1.10 1.98
N MET A 67 8.79 -1.67 1.44
CA MET A 67 8.58 -3.12 1.48
C MET A 67 9.58 -3.87 0.58
N THR A 68 9.95 -3.30 -0.58
CA THR A 68 10.97 -3.89 -1.43
C THR A 68 12.35 -3.93 -0.77
N ILE A 69 12.73 -2.89 -0.02
CA ILE A 69 13.96 -2.91 0.78
C ILE A 69 13.88 -4.02 1.84
N GLY A 70 12.73 -4.20 2.47
CA GLY A 70 12.50 -5.30 3.40
C GLY A 70 12.72 -6.67 2.76
N ASP A 71 12.18 -6.90 1.56
CA ASP A 71 12.38 -8.13 0.81
C ASP A 71 13.85 -8.33 0.42
N LEU A 72 14.54 -7.28 -0.04
CA LEU A 72 15.96 -7.36 -0.44
C LEU A 72 16.88 -7.73 0.73
N LEU A 73 16.50 -7.44 1.95
CA LEU A 73 17.27 -7.75 3.16
C LEU A 73 16.86 -9.09 3.81
N ASP A 74 15.82 -9.77 3.29
CA ASP A 74 15.37 -11.07 3.78
C ASP A 74 15.78 -12.19 2.79
N PRO A 75 16.54 -13.22 3.24
CA PRO A 75 17.03 -14.29 2.37
C PRO A 75 15.93 -15.08 1.64
N VAL A 76 14.72 -15.16 2.20
CA VAL A 76 13.59 -15.89 1.60
C VAL A 76 12.85 -15.01 0.61
N TYR A 77 12.70 -13.71 0.92
CA TYR A 77 11.91 -12.79 0.13
C TYR A 77 12.68 -12.05 -0.97
N ILE A 78 14.02 -12.06 -0.94
CA ILE A 78 14.85 -11.32 -1.89
C ILE A 78 14.48 -11.56 -3.36
N VAL A 79 14.14 -12.80 -3.70
CA VAL A 79 13.75 -13.18 -5.07
C VAL A 79 12.39 -12.60 -5.49
N TYR A 80 11.57 -12.18 -4.53
CA TYR A 80 10.24 -11.59 -4.78
C TYR A 80 10.23 -10.06 -4.82
N ALA A 81 11.35 -9.40 -4.52
CA ALA A 81 11.46 -7.95 -4.45
C ALA A 81 10.90 -7.21 -5.70
N PRO A 82 11.18 -7.65 -6.96
CA PRO A 82 10.60 -7.00 -8.14
C PRO A 82 9.08 -7.09 -8.21
N LYS A 83 8.53 -8.27 -7.85
CA LYS A 83 7.07 -8.49 -7.77
C LYS A 83 6.45 -7.58 -6.72
N THR A 84 7.06 -7.53 -5.53
CA THR A 84 6.60 -6.69 -4.41
C THR A 84 6.55 -5.23 -4.80
N PHE A 85 7.61 -4.69 -5.42
CA PHE A 85 7.62 -3.30 -5.86
C PHE A 85 6.41 -2.95 -6.74
N ILE A 86 6.15 -3.75 -7.77
CA ILE A 86 5.07 -3.51 -8.72
C ILE A 86 3.71 -3.58 -8.03
N LEU A 87 3.47 -4.63 -7.26
CA LEU A 87 2.17 -4.84 -6.61
C LEU A 87 1.87 -3.78 -5.54
N LYS A 88 2.87 -3.40 -4.74
CA LYS A 88 2.67 -2.36 -3.71
C LYS A 88 2.50 -0.98 -4.33
N LEU A 89 3.19 -0.67 -5.42
CA LEU A 89 2.93 0.54 -6.19
C LEU A 89 1.49 0.57 -6.73
N CYS A 90 0.99 -0.54 -7.25
CA CYS A 90 -0.40 -0.66 -7.72
C CYS A 90 -1.42 -0.47 -6.60
N ILE A 91 -1.19 -1.00 -5.39
CA ILE A 91 -2.05 -0.71 -4.22
C ILE A 91 -2.18 0.81 -4.04
N GLY A 92 -1.05 1.52 -3.99
CA GLY A 92 -1.05 2.96 -3.81
C GLY A 92 -1.74 3.71 -4.95
N LEU A 93 -1.48 3.33 -6.20
CA LEU A 93 -2.10 3.97 -7.38
C LEU A 93 -3.62 3.81 -7.38
N ILE A 94 -4.13 2.59 -7.13
CA ILE A 94 -5.57 2.30 -7.09
C ILE A 94 -6.23 3.02 -5.92
N THR A 95 -5.64 2.91 -4.71
CA THR A 95 -6.13 3.64 -3.52
C THR A 95 -6.21 5.14 -3.79
N GLY A 96 -5.14 5.74 -4.32
CA GLY A 96 -5.10 7.15 -4.63
C GLY A 96 -6.09 7.57 -5.73
N LEU A 97 -6.29 6.72 -6.75
CA LEU A 97 -7.28 6.95 -7.80
C LEU A 97 -8.69 7.03 -7.20
N VAL A 98 -9.06 6.05 -6.37
CA VAL A 98 -10.40 6.01 -5.76
C VAL A 98 -10.57 7.17 -4.76
N ALA A 99 -9.57 7.43 -3.91
CA ALA A 99 -9.65 8.47 -2.90
C ALA A 99 -9.74 9.88 -3.49
N HIS A 100 -8.89 10.19 -4.47
CA HIS A 100 -8.70 11.58 -4.91
C HIS A 100 -9.42 11.92 -6.20
N LYS A 101 -9.52 10.99 -7.17
CA LYS A 101 -10.23 11.27 -8.42
C LYS A 101 -11.74 11.05 -8.29
N PHE A 102 -12.15 9.92 -7.69
CA PHE A 102 -13.56 9.61 -7.51
C PHE A 102 -14.12 10.19 -6.20
N GLY A 103 -13.46 9.94 -5.08
CA GLY A 103 -13.90 10.36 -3.77
C GLY A 103 -13.65 11.82 -3.44
N LYS A 104 -12.66 12.46 -4.07
CA LYS A 104 -12.26 13.86 -3.81
C LYS A 104 -12.12 14.17 -2.31
N ILE A 105 -11.55 13.23 -1.55
CA ILE A 105 -11.53 13.27 -0.08
C ILE A 105 -10.83 14.51 0.50
N THR A 106 -9.89 15.09 -0.25
CA THR A 106 -9.17 16.30 0.17
C THR A 106 -9.98 17.58 0.01
N GLN A 107 -11.07 17.54 -0.76
CA GLN A 107 -11.96 18.69 -1.03
C GLN A 107 -13.26 18.63 -0.21
N LYS A 108 -13.53 17.49 0.44
CA LYS A 108 -14.73 17.27 1.25
C LYS A 108 -14.54 17.73 2.69
N THR A 109 -15.62 18.19 3.31
CA THR A 109 -15.69 18.60 4.72
C THR A 109 -16.53 17.64 5.57
N ASP A 110 -17.54 16.99 4.97
CA ASP A 110 -18.38 16.04 5.68
C ASP A 110 -17.60 14.78 6.05
N LYS A 111 -17.51 14.50 7.36
CA LYS A 111 -16.78 13.36 7.91
C LYS A 111 -17.34 12.00 7.45
N LYS A 112 -18.66 11.87 7.27
CA LYS A 112 -19.29 10.60 6.84
C LYS A 112 -18.93 10.29 5.39
N GLU A 113 -19.01 11.29 4.52
CA GLU A 113 -18.62 11.15 3.12
C GLU A 113 -17.11 10.88 2.96
N ILE A 114 -16.27 11.53 3.76
CA ILE A 114 -14.82 11.26 3.77
C ILE A 114 -14.57 9.82 4.20
N LEU A 115 -15.15 9.37 5.32
CA LEU A 115 -14.99 8.02 5.82
C LEU A 115 -15.40 6.97 4.78
N LYS A 116 -16.56 7.16 4.14
CA LYS A 116 -17.06 6.26 3.07
C LYS A 116 -16.04 6.10 1.95
N TRP A 117 -15.50 7.20 1.44
CA TRP A 117 -14.55 7.16 0.33
C TRP A 117 -13.16 6.69 0.75
N VAL A 118 -12.73 6.94 1.98
CA VAL A 118 -11.48 6.42 2.54
C VAL A 118 -11.55 4.89 2.66
N ILE A 119 -12.68 4.34 3.16
CA ILE A 119 -12.91 2.90 3.20
C ILE A 119 -12.93 2.32 1.78
N ALA A 120 -13.71 2.91 0.86
CA ALA A 120 -13.79 2.44 -0.51
C ALA A 120 -12.41 2.42 -1.20
N ALA A 121 -11.60 3.45 -0.98
CA ALA A 121 -10.25 3.55 -1.53
C ALA A 121 -9.31 2.48 -0.96
N ALA A 122 -9.30 2.31 0.36
CA ALA A 122 -8.49 1.29 1.02
C ALA A 122 -8.86 -0.12 0.55
N VAL A 123 -10.16 -0.42 0.55
CA VAL A 123 -10.68 -1.73 0.09
C VAL A 123 -10.32 -1.97 -1.37
N SER A 124 -10.47 -0.99 -2.27
CA SER A 124 -10.17 -1.17 -3.69
C SER A 124 -8.70 -1.52 -3.95
N GLY A 125 -7.76 -0.80 -3.32
CA GLY A 125 -6.33 -1.07 -3.47
C GLY A 125 -5.93 -2.42 -2.87
N LEU A 126 -6.49 -2.77 -1.72
CA LEU A 126 -6.17 -4.02 -1.03
C LEU A 126 -6.86 -5.23 -1.66
N LEU A 127 -8.07 -5.08 -2.20
CA LEU A 127 -8.75 -6.14 -2.98
C LEU A 127 -7.94 -6.49 -4.24
N PHE A 128 -7.40 -5.48 -4.92
CA PHE A 128 -6.44 -5.72 -6.00
C PHE A 128 -5.29 -6.61 -5.51
N ASN A 129 -4.69 -6.30 -4.36
CA ASN A 129 -3.58 -7.10 -3.83
C ASN A 129 -4.01 -8.53 -3.45
N VAL A 130 -5.20 -8.72 -2.88
CA VAL A 130 -5.72 -10.06 -2.53
C VAL A 130 -5.84 -10.96 -3.77
N ILE A 131 -6.21 -10.38 -4.90
CA ILE A 131 -6.37 -11.12 -6.16
C ILE A 131 -5.02 -11.34 -6.85
N PHE A 132 -4.27 -10.26 -7.05
CA PHE A 132 -3.10 -10.29 -7.92
C PHE A 132 -1.81 -10.74 -7.23
N ASP A 133 -1.64 -10.56 -5.92
CA ASP A 133 -0.42 -10.99 -5.23
C ASP A 133 -0.27 -12.52 -5.22
N PRO A 134 -1.28 -13.32 -4.85
CA PRO A 134 -1.20 -14.77 -4.96
C PRO A 134 -1.09 -15.25 -6.41
N LEU A 135 -1.86 -14.67 -7.31
CA LEU A 135 -1.89 -15.05 -8.72
C LEU A 135 -0.54 -14.80 -9.40
N ILE A 136 -0.03 -13.58 -9.31
CA ILE A 136 1.27 -13.20 -9.86
C ILE A 136 2.38 -13.97 -9.15
N GLY A 137 2.28 -14.17 -7.84
CA GLY A 137 3.22 -14.97 -7.05
C GLY A 137 3.31 -16.41 -7.53
N TYR A 138 2.19 -17.03 -7.86
CA TYR A 138 2.13 -18.38 -8.42
C TYR A 138 2.87 -18.47 -9.77
N PHE A 139 2.52 -17.61 -10.73
CA PHE A 139 3.18 -17.58 -12.02
C PHE A 139 4.64 -17.15 -11.96
N TYR A 140 4.98 -16.22 -11.08
CA TYR A 140 6.35 -15.77 -10.85
C TYR A 140 7.27 -16.93 -10.40
N LYS A 141 6.77 -17.76 -9.47
CA LYS A 141 7.47 -18.98 -9.04
C LYS A 141 7.66 -19.96 -10.19
N LEU A 142 6.59 -20.22 -10.92
CA LEU A 142 6.59 -21.25 -11.96
C LEU A 142 7.47 -20.83 -13.15
N LEU A 143 7.30 -19.60 -13.65
CA LEU A 143 7.89 -19.15 -14.91
C LEU A 143 9.26 -18.49 -14.76
N ILE A 144 9.48 -17.77 -13.63
CA ILE A 144 10.71 -16.99 -13.44
C ILE A 144 11.68 -17.71 -12.50
N LEU A 145 11.20 -18.30 -11.41
CA LEU A 145 12.06 -18.97 -10.46
C LEU A 145 12.25 -20.46 -10.76
N GLY A 146 11.50 -21.04 -11.70
CA GLY A 146 11.57 -22.46 -12.04
C GLY A 146 11.21 -23.40 -10.88
N LYS A 147 10.51 -22.90 -9.87
CA LYS A 147 10.10 -23.67 -8.68
C LYS A 147 8.68 -24.21 -8.86
N PRO A 148 8.39 -25.45 -8.48
CA PRO A 148 7.02 -25.94 -8.49
C PRO A 148 6.18 -25.10 -7.51
N ALA A 149 5.07 -24.56 -8.01
CA ALA A 149 4.14 -23.81 -7.20
C ALA A 149 3.12 -24.80 -6.63
N ALA A 150 3.24 -25.10 -5.34
CA ALA A 150 2.30 -25.98 -4.67
C ALA A 150 0.97 -25.28 -4.41
N GLU A 151 -0.14 -25.96 -4.60
CA GLU A 151 -1.50 -25.45 -4.28
C GLU A 151 -1.63 -25.00 -2.84
N LEU A 152 -0.98 -25.71 -1.91
CA LEU A 152 -0.95 -25.34 -0.50
C LEU A 152 -0.31 -23.95 -0.28
N VAL A 153 0.77 -23.62 -1.00
CA VAL A 153 1.44 -22.31 -0.93
C VAL A 153 0.52 -21.22 -1.47
N LEU A 154 -0.20 -21.51 -2.57
CA LEU A 154 -1.20 -20.58 -3.12
C LEU A 154 -2.31 -20.30 -2.09
N ALA A 155 -2.86 -21.35 -1.47
CA ALA A 155 -3.92 -21.21 -0.47
C ALA A 155 -3.46 -20.37 0.73
N TRP A 156 -2.24 -20.59 1.24
CA TRP A 156 -1.67 -19.79 2.31
C TRP A 156 -1.43 -18.33 1.90
N ASN A 157 -1.01 -18.08 0.68
CA ASN A 157 -0.84 -16.72 0.16
C ASN A 157 -2.18 -15.98 0.04
N VAL A 158 -3.24 -16.65 -0.42
CA VAL A 158 -4.59 -16.08 -0.44
C VAL A 158 -5.07 -15.76 0.98
N ALA A 159 -4.89 -16.68 1.93
CA ALA A 159 -5.30 -16.47 3.30
C ALA A 159 -4.55 -15.30 3.96
N SER A 160 -3.23 -15.27 3.86
CA SER A 160 -2.41 -14.20 4.45
C SER A 160 -2.68 -12.84 3.83
N THR A 161 -2.81 -12.75 2.50
CA THR A 161 -3.14 -11.48 1.82
C THR A 161 -4.54 -10.99 2.18
N SER A 162 -5.50 -11.90 2.40
CA SER A 162 -6.86 -11.54 2.85
C SER A 162 -6.84 -10.97 4.26
N ILE A 163 -6.14 -11.62 5.19
CA ILE A 163 -5.95 -11.11 6.57
C ILE A 163 -5.27 -9.75 6.54
N ASN A 164 -4.19 -9.62 5.77
CA ASN A 164 -3.46 -8.36 5.60
C ASN A 164 -4.35 -7.26 5.02
N ALA A 165 -5.26 -7.57 4.10
CA ALA A 165 -6.18 -6.59 3.53
C ALA A 165 -7.18 -6.09 4.57
N VAL A 166 -7.79 -6.97 5.36
CA VAL A 166 -8.75 -6.58 6.41
C VAL A 166 -8.06 -5.73 7.48
N THR A 167 -6.94 -6.22 8.03
CA THR A 167 -6.21 -5.50 9.09
C THR A 167 -5.65 -4.16 8.60
N SER A 168 -5.10 -4.13 7.37
CA SER A 168 -4.58 -2.89 6.78
C SER A 168 -5.68 -1.88 6.46
N THR A 169 -6.87 -2.34 6.05
CA THR A 169 -8.03 -1.45 5.86
C THR A 169 -8.39 -0.77 7.17
N ILE A 170 -8.58 -1.55 8.24
CA ILE A 170 -8.96 -1.01 9.54
C ILE A 170 -7.92 0.00 10.03
N VAL A 171 -6.65 -0.39 10.06
CA VAL A 171 -5.56 0.45 10.57
C VAL A 171 -5.41 1.73 9.73
N SER A 172 -5.36 1.63 8.41
CA SER A 172 -5.17 2.81 7.55
C SER A 172 -6.32 3.80 7.62
N VAL A 173 -7.56 3.31 7.69
CA VAL A 173 -8.76 4.16 7.83
C VAL A 173 -8.77 4.88 9.17
N LEU A 174 -8.54 4.16 10.28
CA LEU A 174 -8.51 4.75 11.61
C LEU A 174 -7.41 5.81 11.73
N VAL A 175 -6.20 5.47 11.29
CA VAL A 175 -5.05 6.39 11.35
C VAL A 175 -5.27 7.60 10.46
N TYR A 176 -5.78 7.44 9.22
CA TYR A 176 -6.09 8.56 8.35
C TYR A 176 -7.11 9.51 8.98
N MET A 177 -8.22 8.98 9.51
CA MET A 177 -9.27 9.79 10.12
C MET A 177 -8.78 10.53 11.38
N ALA A 178 -7.87 9.92 12.15
CA ALA A 178 -7.24 10.55 13.31
C ALA A 178 -6.22 11.62 12.93
N LEU A 179 -5.39 11.38 11.90
CA LEU A 179 -4.34 12.30 11.47
C LEU A 179 -4.86 13.50 10.67
N ARG A 180 -5.95 13.34 9.92
CA ARG A 180 -6.48 14.35 9.02
C ARG A 180 -6.70 15.72 9.68
N PRO A 181 -7.31 15.84 10.87
CA PRO A 181 -7.47 17.15 11.54
C PRO A 181 -6.14 17.80 11.92
N ALA A 182 -5.16 17.00 12.35
CA ALA A 182 -3.82 17.49 12.70
C ALA A 182 -3.07 18.00 11.46
N LEU A 183 -3.13 17.28 10.35
CA LEU A 183 -2.53 17.70 9.08
C LEU A 183 -3.16 18.97 8.53
N LEU A 184 -4.48 19.16 8.69
CA LEU A 184 -5.17 20.39 8.31
C LEU A 184 -4.69 21.58 9.15
N LYS A 185 -4.55 21.40 10.47
CA LYS A 185 -4.10 22.47 11.39
C LYS A 185 -2.62 22.84 11.19
N SER A 186 -1.77 21.89 10.84
CA SER A 186 -0.34 22.13 10.64
C SER A 186 0.02 22.69 9.26
N GLY A 187 -0.94 22.82 8.35
CA GLY A 187 -0.67 23.23 6.96
C GLY A 187 0.05 22.17 6.12
N LEU A 188 0.16 20.94 6.64
CA LEU A 188 0.79 19.80 5.95
C LEU A 188 -0.23 18.94 5.17
N PHE A 189 -1.44 19.44 5.01
CA PHE A 189 -2.49 18.75 4.27
C PHE A 189 -2.38 19.02 2.77
N PHE A 190 -2.12 17.99 1.99
CA PHE A 190 -2.00 18.11 0.54
C PHE A 190 -3.38 18.07 -0.13
N THR A 191 -3.81 19.19 -0.68
CA THR A 191 -4.99 19.20 -1.56
C THR A 191 -4.56 18.70 -2.94
N ILE A 192 -5.17 17.60 -3.40
CA ILE A 192 -4.89 17.02 -4.71
C ILE A 192 -5.93 17.55 -5.69
N PRO A 193 -5.55 18.47 -6.60
CA PRO A 193 -6.49 19.08 -7.54
C PRO A 193 -6.93 18.08 -8.61
N ASP A 194 -8.17 18.24 -9.08
CA ASP A 194 -8.65 17.53 -10.26
C ASP A 194 -7.94 18.09 -11.53
N LYS A 195 -7.45 17.20 -12.40
CA LYS A 195 -6.74 17.64 -13.62
C LYS A 195 -7.58 18.48 -14.59
N LYS A 196 -8.90 18.54 -14.39
CA LYS A 196 -9.81 19.30 -15.26
C LYS A 196 -9.82 20.82 -15.06
N SER A 197 -9.23 21.37 -13.99
CA SER A 197 -9.24 22.82 -13.72
C SER A 197 -8.09 23.62 -14.35
N LYS A 198 -7.34 23.06 -15.29
CA LYS A 198 -6.21 23.74 -15.95
C LYS A 198 -6.48 24.15 -17.43
N THR A 199 -7.71 24.10 -17.86
CA THR A 199 -8.12 24.48 -19.25
C THR A 199 -9.20 25.54 -19.26
N GLU A 200 -9.13 26.52 -18.35
CA GLU A 200 -9.84 27.82 -18.46
C GLU A 200 -8.84 28.95 -18.19
#